data_6f30dea1adef3185e0a77a9b050938a6
#
_entry.id   6f30dea1adef3185e0a77a9b050938a6
#
_cell.length_a   1.000
_cell.length_b   1.000
_cell.length_c   1.000
_cell.angle_alpha   90.00
_cell.angle_beta   90.00
_cell.angle_gamma   90.00
#
_symmetry.space_group_name_H-M   'P 1'
#
loop_
_entity.id
_entity.type
_entity.pdbx_description
1 polymer ?
#
loop_
_entity_poly.entity_id
_entity_poly.type
_entity_poly.pdbx_seq_one_letter_code
_entity_poly.pdbx_strand_id
1 'polypeptide(L)'
;MKKRLFSLALASVMVLSLAGCGGSKGAATETKAETTEAAADTAKAEGASEETESEAASEAAAESAGGTLIVGFDQDFPPMGFMGDDGEYTGFDLELAQEVAKRLGLEYKAQPIAWDSKDMELEAGNIDCIWNGFTMTGREDDYTWSEPYMANTQVFVVAKDSGIASQADLAGKIVECQVDSSAEAALKEVPDLTATFKELLTTADYNSAFMDLEQGAVDAIAMDVIVAGYQIQQRNADFIILEDSLSAEEYGVGFKKGSTQLRDKVQATLEEMAADGTLKSISEKWFGEDVTTIGK
;
A
#
# COMPACT_ATOMS: atom_id res chain seq x y z
N MET A 1 55.30 15.27 -6.87
CA MET A 1 55.86 16.22 -5.87
C MET A 1 54.75 17.11 -5.32
N LYS A 2 54.75 17.26 -4.02
CA LYS A 2 53.97 18.08 -3.10
C LYS A 2 52.71 17.49 -2.52
N LYS A 3 52.92 16.80 -1.40
CA LYS A 3 51.99 16.54 -0.30
C LYS A 3 51.61 17.87 0.37
N ARG A 4 50.34 18.01 0.79
CA ARG A 4 50.01 18.86 1.94
C ARG A 4 48.99 18.12 2.81
N LEU A 5 49.47 17.68 3.97
CA LEU A 5 48.70 17.34 5.16
C LEU A 5 48.14 18.64 5.76
N PHE A 6 46.96 18.59 6.29
CA PHE A 6 46.53 19.45 7.40
C PHE A 6 45.76 18.63 8.44
N SER A 7 46.35 18.71 9.65
CA SER A 7 45.86 18.02 10.85
C SER A 7 45.11 18.96 11.76
N LEU A 8 44.24 18.34 12.59
CA LEU A 8 43.79 18.70 13.95
C LEU A 8 43.00 19.98 14.18
N ALA A 9 41.84 19.85 14.82
CA ALA A 9 41.68 20.23 16.22
C ALA A 9 40.39 19.71 16.83
N LEU A 10 40.57 19.00 17.91
CA LEU A 10 39.65 18.51 18.91
C LEU A 10 39.17 19.66 19.80
N ALA A 11 37.88 19.74 20.13
CA ALA A 11 37.43 20.48 21.30
C ALA A 11 36.18 19.82 21.91
N SER A 12 36.45 19.11 23.00
CA SER A 12 35.45 18.62 23.95
C SER A 12 35.00 19.78 24.86
N VAL A 13 33.69 19.88 25.09
CA VAL A 13 33.18 20.59 26.28
C VAL A 13 32.12 19.72 26.93
N MET A 14 32.50 19.17 28.10
CA MET A 14 31.58 18.64 29.13
C MET A 14 31.08 19.81 29.97
N VAL A 15 29.78 19.85 30.26
CA VAL A 15 29.28 20.55 31.46
C VAL A 15 28.27 19.63 32.16
N LEU A 16 28.66 19.24 33.37
CA LEU A 16 27.80 18.64 34.41
C LEU A 16 27.12 19.74 35.21
N SER A 17 25.90 19.51 35.66
CA SER A 17 25.35 19.93 36.99
C SER A 17 24.00 19.26 37.21
N LEU A 18 23.85 18.32 38.07
CA LEU A 18 23.56 18.28 39.52
C LEU A 18 22.17 18.79 39.92
N ALA A 19 21.33 17.84 40.22
CA ALA A 19 20.62 17.53 41.49
C ALA A 19 19.68 18.57 42.08
N GLY A 20 18.48 18.09 42.41
CA GLY A 20 17.53 18.73 43.31
C GLY A 20 16.43 17.76 43.75
N CYS A 21 16.61 17.14 44.92
CA CYS A 21 15.62 16.34 45.65
C CYS A 21 14.51 17.18 46.22
N GLY A 22 13.30 16.63 46.37
CA GLY A 22 12.27 17.16 47.21
C GLY A 22 11.02 16.28 47.26
N GLY A 23 10.94 15.35 48.19
CA GLY A 23 9.78 14.54 48.46
C GLY A 23 8.82 15.24 49.41
N SER A 24 7.54 14.92 49.36
CA SER A 24 6.68 14.89 50.53
C SER A 24 5.44 14.01 50.32
N LYS A 25 5.15 13.24 51.35
CA LYS A 25 4.05 12.32 51.56
C LYS A 25 2.76 13.05 52.00
N GLY A 26 1.62 12.39 51.81
CA GLY A 26 0.40 12.62 52.59
C GLY A 26 -0.85 12.42 51.72
N ALA A 27 -1.52 11.41 51.86
CA ALA A 27 -2.45 10.80 52.82
C ALA A 27 -3.87 10.79 52.23
N ALA A 28 -4.47 9.62 52.28
CA ALA A 28 -5.83 9.29 51.87
C ALA A 28 -6.91 10.00 52.73
N THR A 29 -8.06 10.21 52.14
CA THR A 29 -9.33 10.22 52.90
C THR A 29 -10.46 9.71 52.03
N GLU A 30 -11.02 8.58 52.42
CA GLU A 30 -12.34 8.08 52.04
C GLU A 30 -13.42 8.97 52.59
N THR A 31 -14.50 9.17 51.84
CA THR A 31 -15.82 9.41 52.45
C THR A 31 -16.92 8.84 51.56
N LYS A 32 -17.81 8.16 52.24
CA LYS A 32 -18.85 7.21 51.91
C LYS A 32 -20.17 7.92 51.60
N ALA A 33 -20.87 7.36 50.63
CA ALA A 33 -22.32 7.23 50.41
C ALA A 33 -23.31 8.21 51.06
N GLU A 34 -24.28 8.63 50.27
CA GLU A 34 -25.68 8.45 50.65
C GLU A 34 -26.66 8.49 49.47
N THR A 35 -27.60 7.58 49.53
CA THR A 35 -28.70 7.24 48.65
C THR A 35 -29.85 8.19 48.86
N THR A 36 -30.57 8.57 47.80
CA THR A 36 -32.02 8.85 47.90
C THR A 36 -32.74 8.51 46.59
N GLU A 37 -33.69 7.57 46.71
CA GLU A 37 -34.77 7.27 45.78
C GLU A 37 -35.83 8.37 45.77
N ALA A 38 -36.42 8.63 44.61
CA ALA A 38 -37.86 8.60 44.38
C ALA A 38 -38.29 9.09 43.00
N ALA A 39 -38.93 8.18 42.31
CA ALA A 39 -40.27 8.13 41.72
C ALA A 39 -40.48 8.83 40.37
N ALA A 40 -40.71 7.92 39.43
CA ALA A 40 -41.64 7.85 38.30
C ALA A 40 -42.44 9.10 37.89
N ASP A 41 -42.42 9.43 36.60
CA ASP A 41 -43.63 9.34 35.77
C ASP A 41 -43.33 9.37 34.26
N THR A 42 -44.20 8.73 33.53
CA THR A 42 -44.35 8.46 32.12
C THR A 42 -44.29 9.68 31.19
N ALA A 43 -43.56 9.58 30.07
CA ALA A 43 -44.09 10.03 28.78
C ALA A 43 -43.38 9.30 27.64
N LYS A 44 -44.20 8.78 26.77
CA LYS A 44 -43.96 7.95 25.58
C LYS A 44 -43.73 8.86 24.37
N ALA A 45 -42.93 8.33 23.46
CA ALA A 45 -42.96 8.55 22.02
C ALA A 45 -41.89 9.46 21.36
N GLU A 46 -41.35 8.87 20.31
CA GLU A 46 -40.76 9.46 19.12
C GLU A 46 -39.29 9.91 19.19
N GLY A 47 -38.46 9.06 18.56
CA GLY A 47 -37.04 9.31 18.30
C GLY A 47 -36.42 8.20 17.46
N ALA A 48 -37.06 7.88 16.36
CA ALA A 48 -36.45 7.01 15.32
C ALA A 48 -36.50 7.79 14.01
N SER A 49 -35.51 8.65 13.76
CA SER A 49 -35.37 9.34 12.46
C SER A 49 -34.16 10.29 12.37
N GLU A 50 -33.00 9.99 12.95
CA GLU A 50 -31.81 10.84 12.75
C GLU A 50 -30.56 10.10 12.24
N GLU A 51 -30.52 8.77 12.27
CA GLU A 51 -29.35 8.02 11.75
C GLU A 51 -29.38 7.81 10.23
N THR A 52 -30.56 7.90 9.59
CA THR A 52 -30.68 7.70 8.13
C THR A 52 -30.39 8.96 7.30
N GLU A 53 -30.43 10.15 7.89
CA GLU A 53 -30.13 11.40 7.15
C GLU A 53 -28.63 11.75 7.13
N SER A 54 -27.82 11.18 8.03
CA SER A 54 -26.38 11.44 8.07
C SER A 54 -25.61 10.60 7.04
N GLU A 55 -26.03 9.37 6.76
CA GLU A 55 -25.44 8.54 5.68
C GLU A 55 -25.86 9.06 4.29
N ALA A 56 -27.13 9.44 4.12
CA ALA A 56 -27.60 10.01 2.85
C ALA A 56 -26.97 11.38 2.52
N ALA A 57 -26.55 12.15 3.51
CA ALA A 57 -25.89 13.44 3.30
C ALA A 57 -24.41 13.29 2.90
N SER A 58 -23.75 12.20 3.33
CA SER A 58 -22.38 11.86 2.89
C SER A 58 -22.37 11.29 1.48
N GLU A 59 -23.39 10.52 1.09
CA GLU A 59 -23.52 9.98 -0.26
C GLU A 59 -23.96 11.06 -1.28
N ALA A 60 -24.78 12.05 -0.87
CA ALA A 60 -25.22 13.13 -1.74
C ALA A 60 -24.11 14.15 -2.09
N ALA A 61 -23.03 14.20 -1.32
CA ALA A 61 -21.88 15.07 -1.63
C ALA A 61 -21.05 14.58 -2.83
N ALA A 62 -21.18 13.31 -3.23
CA ALA A 62 -20.52 12.74 -4.42
C ALA A 62 -21.31 12.95 -5.72
N GLU A 63 -22.52 13.51 -5.69
CA GLU A 63 -23.36 13.75 -6.87
C GLU A 63 -23.22 15.16 -7.50
N SER A 64 -22.39 16.05 -6.94
CA SER A 64 -22.15 17.33 -7.59
C SER A 64 -21.06 17.20 -8.65
N ALA A 65 -21.36 17.57 -9.89
CA ALA A 65 -20.37 17.80 -10.94
C ALA A 65 -19.29 18.75 -10.38
N GLY A 66 -18.08 18.21 -10.08
CA GLY A 66 -16.97 18.97 -9.50
C GLY A 66 -16.32 18.35 -8.24
N GLY A 67 -16.56 17.07 -7.93
CA GLY A 67 -15.81 16.34 -6.87
C GLY A 67 -14.39 15.98 -7.31
N THR A 68 -13.58 15.52 -6.35
CA THR A 68 -12.21 15.02 -6.61
C THR A 68 -12.19 13.50 -6.45
N LEU A 69 -11.49 12.79 -7.32
CA LEU A 69 -11.10 11.39 -7.12
C LEU A 69 -9.69 11.37 -6.53
N ILE A 70 -9.58 11.00 -5.26
CA ILE A 70 -8.30 10.90 -4.53
C ILE A 70 -7.85 9.44 -4.53
N VAL A 71 -6.77 9.16 -5.25
CA VAL A 71 -6.23 7.81 -5.43
C VAL A 71 -5.04 7.60 -4.52
N GLY A 72 -5.16 6.66 -3.57
CA GLY A 72 -4.07 6.22 -2.70
C GLY A 72 -3.14 5.23 -3.40
N PHE A 73 -1.85 5.45 -3.30
CA PHE A 73 -0.84 4.61 -3.94
C PHE A 73 0.51 4.69 -3.22
N ASP A 74 1.31 3.63 -3.34
CA ASP A 74 2.72 3.61 -2.96
C ASP A 74 3.56 4.25 -4.08
N GLN A 75 4.27 5.33 -3.77
CA GLN A 75 5.09 6.06 -4.75
C GLN A 75 6.40 5.33 -5.13
N ASP A 76 6.70 4.21 -4.51
CA ASP A 76 7.88 3.39 -4.73
C ASP A 76 7.55 2.04 -5.39
N PHE A 77 6.43 1.97 -6.14
CA PHE A 77 5.90 0.77 -6.79
C PHE A 77 5.77 0.88 -8.32
N PRO A 78 6.87 1.18 -9.04
CA PRO A 78 6.84 1.25 -10.51
C PRO A 78 6.68 -0.14 -11.13
N PRO A 79 5.98 -0.29 -12.27
CA PRO A 79 5.42 0.78 -13.11
C PRO A 79 3.99 1.17 -12.76
N MET A 80 3.40 0.68 -11.66
CA MET A 80 2.00 0.90 -11.33
C MET A 80 1.74 2.34 -10.84
N GLY A 81 2.53 2.81 -9.85
CA GLY A 81 2.50 4.18 -9.35
C GLY A 81 3.85 4.56 -8.77
N PHE A 82 4.43 5.69 -9.16
CA PHE A 82 5.74 6.11 -8.68
C PHE A 82 6.03 7.59 -8.96
N MET A 83 7.12 8.09 -8.36
CA MET A 83 7.65 9.41 -8.66
C MET A 83 8.50 9.34 -9.92
N GLY A 84 8.11 10.08 -10.96
CA GLY A 84 8.88 10.20 -12.21
C GLY A 84 10.13 11.07 -12.05
N ASP A 85 11.01 11.04 -13.05
CA ASP A 85 12.25 11.83 -13.08
C ASP A 85 12.00 13.35 -13.10
N ASP A 86 10.82 13.77 -13.52
CA ASP A 86 10.35 15.16 -13.53
C ASP A 86 9.80 15.64 -12.17
N GLY A 87 9.72 14.75 -11.21
CA GLY A 87 9.18 15.01 -9.88
C GLY A 87 7.64 14.95 -9.80
N GLU A 88 6.97 14.48 -10.86
CA GLU A 88 5.54 14.28 -10.89
C GLU A 88 5.19 12.80 -10.70
N TYR A 89 4.02 12.52 -10.14
CA TYR A 89 3.54 11.15 -9.98
C TYR A 89 3.06 10.59 -11.30
N THR A 90 3.51 9.39 -11.62
CA THR A 90 3.22 8.69 -12.88
C THR A 90 3.08 7.18 -12.64
N GLY A 91 2.63 6.45 -13.63
CA GLY A 91 2.47 4.99 -13.59
C GLY A 91 1.25 4.53 -14.35
N PHE A 92 1.21 3.23 -14.62
CA PHE A 92 0.10 2.61 -15.36
C PHE A 92 -1.25 2.86 -14.65
N ASP A 93 -1.33 2.55 -13.36
CA ASP A 93 -2.55 2.70 -12.59
C ASP A 93 -2.96 4.17 -12.41
N LEU A 94 -1.98 5.04 -12.21
CA LEU A 94 -2.26 6.48 -12.09
C LEU A 94 -2.75 7.08 -13.40
N GLU A 95 -2.27 6.60 -14.55
CA GLU A 95 -2.77 7.03 -15.86
C GLU A 95 -4.19 6.52 -16.12
N LEU A 96 -4.50 5.28 -15.72
CA LEU A 96 -5.88 4.76 -15.76
C LEU A 96 -6.81 5.59 -14.88
N ALA A 97 -6.41 5.85 -13.65
CA ALA A 97 -7.20 6.62 -12.69
C ALA A 97 -7.44 8.07 -13.16
N GLN A 98 -6.43 8.69 -13.77
CA GLN A 98 -6.55 10.03 -14.34
C GLN A 98 -7.55 10.09 -15.49
N GLU A 99 -7.52 9.11 -16.40
CA GLU A 99 -8.49 9.04 -17.52
C GLU A 99 -9.90 8.74 -17.00
N VAL A 100 -10.04 7.87 -15.99
CA VAL A 100 -11.33 7.61 -15.32
C VAL A 100 -11.87 8.89 -14.68
N ALA A 101 -11.08 9.60 -13.89
CA ALA A 101 -11.51 10.87 -13.28
C ALA A 101 -11.97 11.89 -14.33
N LYS A 102 -11.22 12.04 -15.40
CA LYS A 102 -11.55 12.92 -16.53
C LYS A 102 -12.88 12.55 -17.19
N ARG A 103 -13.17 11.27 -17.44
CA ARG A 103 -14.44 10.80 -18.02
C ARG A 103 -15.62 11.03 -17.09
N LEU A 104 -15.40 10.87 -15.78
CA LEU A 104 -16.40 11.15 -14.75
C LEU A 104 -16.60 12.64 -14.46
N GLY A 105 -15.78 13.53 -15.05
CA GLY A 105 -15.83 14.97 -14.77
C GLY A 105 -15.36 15.36 -13.38
N LEU A 106 -14.51 14.53 -12.77
CA LEU A 106 -13.91 14.74 -11.46
C LEU A 106 -12.50 15.34 -11.59
N GLU A 107 -12.06 16.11 -10.58
CA GLU A 107 -10.65 16.41 -10.41
C GLU A 107 -9.90 15.12 -10.03
N TYR A 108 -8.69 14.96 -10.56
CA TYR A 108 -7.82 13.85 -10.18
C TYR A 108 -6.78 14.30 -9.17
N LYS A 109 -6.57 13.50 -8.11
CA LYS A 109 -5.50 13.69 -7.16
C LYS A 109 -4.81 12.36 -6.84
N ALA A 110 -3.53 12.24 -7.19
CA ALA A 110 -2.68 11.17 -6.68
C ALA A 110 -2.25 11.50 -5.24
N GLN A 111 -2.49 10.59 -4.30
CA GLN A 111 -2.14 10.74 -2.89
C GLN A 111 -1.16 9.64 -2.50
N PRO A 112 0.15 9.93 -2.36
CA PRO A 112 1.08 8.94 -1.88
C PRO A 112 0.79 8.60 -0.42
N ILE A 113 0.85 7.31 -0.10
CA ILE A 113 0.63 6.76 1.22
C ILE A 113 1.76 5.78 1.57
N ALA A 114 2.02 5.58 2.86
CA ALA A 114 2.77 4.42 3.32
C ALA A 114 1.89 3.17 3.16
N TRP A 115 2.43 2.10 2.57
CA TRP A 115 1.61 0.95 2.18
C TRP A 115 0.91 0.28 3.36
N ASP A 116 1.57 0.17 4.49
CA ASP A 116 1.01 -0.36 5.75
C ASP A 116 -0.08 0.53 6.39
N SER A 117 -0.26 1.74 5.87
CA SER A 117 -1.29 2.68 6.32
C SER A 117 -2.52 2.74 5.40
N LYS A 118 -2.55 1.96 4.29
CA LYS A 118 -3.59 2.04 3.25
C LYS A 118 -5.02 1.92 3.78
N ASP A 119 -5.24 1.00 4.73
CA ASP A 119 -6.55 0.75 5.30
C ASP A 119 -7.02 1.93 6.15
N MET A 120 -6.12 2.48 6.95
CA MET A 120 -6.41 3.64 7.79
C MET A 120 -6.71 4.89 6.94
N GLU A 121 -5.95 5.11 5.86
CA GLU A 121 -6.17 6.24 4.95
C GLU A 121 -7.53 6.13 4.23
N LEU A 122 -7.88 4.91 3.79
CA LEU A 122 -9.16 4.63 3.13
C LEU A 122 -10.34 4.75 4.12
N GLU A 123 -10.23 4.19 5.32
CA GLU A 123 -11.27 4.26 6.36
C GLU A 123 -11.50 5.68 6.85
N ALA A 124 -10.44 6.48 6.97
CA ALA A 124 -10.52 7.88 7.36
C ALA A 124 -11.10 8.79 6.24
N GLY A 125 -11.20 8.29 5.00
CA GLY A 125 -11.63 9.08 3.84
C GLY A 125 -10.59 10.09 3.36
N ASN A 126 -9.31 9.86 3.65
CA ASN A 126 -8.20 10.64 3.11
C ASN A 126 -7.92 10.29 1.64
N ILE A 127 -8.33 9.10 1.23
CA ILE A 127 -8.34 8.58 -0.14
C ILE A 127 -9.70 7.96 -0.44
N ASP A 128 -10.11 7.99 -1.70
CA ASP A 128 -11.39 7.41 -2.17
C ASP A 128 -11.24 5.95 -2.58
N CYS A 129 -10.06 5.58 -3.05
CA CYS A 129 -9.71 4.22 -3.43
C CYS A 129 -8.21 3.97 -3.33
N ILE A 130 -7.84 2.69 -3.26
CA ILE A 130 -6.46 2.20 -3.43
C ILE A 130 -6.35 1.67 -4.84
N TRP A 131 -5.41 2.24 -5.63
CA TRP A 131 -5.18 1.82 -7.01
C TRP A 131 -3.68 1.81 -7.31
N ASN A 132 -3.06 0.63 -7.15
CA ASN A 132 -1.60 0.49 -7.16
C ASN A 132 -1.15 -0.97 -7.28
N GLY A 133 -1.59 -1.68 -8.34
CA GLY A 133 -1.36 -3.12 -8.40
C GLY A 133 -1.94 -3.82 -7.17
N PHE A 134 -3.16 -3.44 -6.80
CA PHE A 134 -3.71 -3.86 -5.52
C PHE A 134 -4.36 -5.23 -5.63
N THR A 135 -3.73 -6.22 -5.00
CA THR A 135 -4.16 -7.62 -5.05
C THR A 135 -5.48 -7.83 -4.33
N MET A 136 -6.44 -8.38 -5.06
CA MET A 136 -7.75 -8.76 -4.55
C MET A 136 -7.69 -10.09 -3.79
N THR A 137 -6.88 -11.02 -4.29
CA THR A 137 -6.78 -12.40 -3.77
C THR A 137 -6.45 -12.40 -2.28
N GLY A 138 -7.32 -13.04 -1.49
CA GLY A 138 -7.20 -13.10 -0.03
C GLY A 138 -7.72 -11.88 0.73
N ARG A 139 -8.26 -10.87 0.01
CA ARG A 139 -8.84 -9.64 0.56
C ARG A 139 -10.25 -9.34 0.04
N GLU A 140 -10.90 -10.33 -0.56
CA GLU A 140 -12.20 -10.17 -1.24
C GLU A 140 -13.28 -9.62 -0.32
N ASP A 141 -13.21 -10.00 0.96
CA ASP A 141 -14.18 -9.58 1.97
C ASP A 141 -13.85 -8.26 2.67
N ASP A 142 -12.65 -7.71 2.49
CA ASP A 142 -12.19 -6.53 3.25
C ASP A 142 -12.59 -5.22 2.58
N TYR A 143 -12.75 -5.22 1.25
CA TYR A 143 -13.02 -4.04 0.44
C TYR A 143 -14.28 -4.20 -0.41
N THR A 144 -14.69 -3.11 -1.05
CA THR A 144 -15.55 -3.14 -2.23
C THR A 144 -14.66 -3.02 -3.46
N TRP A 145 -14.62 -4.07 -4.28
CA TRP A 145 -13.69 -4.18 -5.40
C TRP A 145 -14.32 -3.82 -6.75
N SER A 146 -13.51 -3.29 -7.67
CA SER A 146 -13.79 -3.37 -9.10
C SER A 146 -13.75 -4.83 -9.57
N GLU A 147 -14.11 -5.11 -10.83
CA GLU A 147 -13.64 -6.31 -11.50
C GLU A 147 -12.11 -6.28 -11.65
N PRO A 148 -11.45 -7.45 -11.71
CA PRO A 148 -10.02 -7.49 -11.89
C PRO A 148 -9.63 -6.88 -13.25
N TYR A 149 -8.65 -5.97 -13.22
CA TYR A 149 -8.18 -5.31 -14.44
C TYR A 149 -6.87 -5.88 -14.98
N MET A 150 -6.14 -6.69 -14.19
CA MET A 150 -4.87 -7.28 -14.56
C MET A 150 -4.58 -8.54 -13.74
N ALA A 151 -3.98 -9.57 -14.36
CA ALA A 151 -3.43 -10.72 -13.65
C ALA A 151 -1.99 -10.45 -13.19
N ASN A 152 -1.61 -11.00 -12.04
CA ASN A 152 -0.27 -10.92 -11.50
C ASN A 152 0.17 -12.25 -10.87
N THR A 153 1.41 -12.33 -10.47
CA THR A 153 2.01 -13.49 -9.81
C THR A 153 3.05 -13.00 -8.81
N GLN A 154 3.05 -13.55 -7.61
CA GLN A 154 4.13 -13.34 -6.66
C GLN A 154 5.30 -14.26 -6.97
N VAL A 155 6.50 -13.71 -6.98
CA VAL A 155 7.74 -14.39 -7.37
C VAL A 155 8.88 -14.07 -6.41
N PHE A 156 10.03 -14.76 -6.60
CA PHE A 156 11.27 -14.40 -5.91
C PHE A 156 12.26 -13.79 -6.90
N VAL A 157 12.89 -12.70 -6.50
CA VAL A 157 14.01 -12.05 -7.19
C VAL A 157 15.29 -12.36 -6.43
N VAL A 158 16.33 -12.76 -7.14
CA VAL A 158 17.63 -13.10 -6.56
C VAL A 158 18.75 -12.54 -7.44
N ALA A 159 19.96 -12.40 -6.87
CA ALA A 159 21.13 -12.09 -7.69
C ALA A 159 21.45 -13.27 -8.63
N LYS A 160 21.79 -12.96 -9.87
CA LYS A 160 22.04 -13.96 -10.94
C LYS A 160 23.16 -14.94 -10.59
N ASP A 161 24.14 -14.48 -9.83
CA ASP A 161 25.32 -15.26 -9.42
C ASP A 161 25.19 -15.85 -8.00
N SER A 162 24.01 -15.72 -7.37
CA SER A 162 23.72 -16.22 -6.01
C SER A 162 23.78 -17.74 -5.89
N GLY A 163 23.64 -18.46 -7.02
CA GLY A 163 23.47 -19.92 -7.02
C GLY A 163 22.09 -20.40 -6.60
N ILE A 164 21.12 -19.50 -6.38
CA ILE A 164 19.72 -19.82 -6.08
C ILE A 164 18.99 -19.94 -7.43
N ALA A 165 18.42 -21.11 -7.70
CA ALA A 165 17.73 -21.41 -8.97
C ALA A 165 16.25 -21.80 -8.76
N SER A 166 15.85 -22.11 -7.53
CA SER A 166 14.49 -22.56 -7.18
C SER A 166 14.14 -22.12 -5.77
N GLN A 167 12.85 -22.22 -5.40
CA GLN A 167 12.39 -21.94 -4.03
C GLN A 167 13.07 -22.87 -3.00
N ALA A 168 13.43 -24.08 -3.37
CA ALA A 168 14.12 -25.00 -2.46
C ALA A 168 15.51 -24.49 -2.04
N ASP A 169 16.17 -23.69 -2.88
CA ASP A 169 17.48 -23.11 -2.59
C ASP A 169 17.41 -21.92 -1.62
N LEU A 170 16.20 -21.46 -1.29
CA LEU A 170 15.98 -20.41 -0.29
C LEU A 170 16.14 -20.93 1.16
N ALA A 171 16.33 -22.25 1.35
CA ALA A 171 16.61 -22.81 2.67
C ALA A 171 17.90 -22.24 3.25
N GLY A 172 17.79 -21.67 4.48
CA GLY A 172 18.89 -21.00 5.17
C GLY A 172 19.25 -19.62 4.64
N LYS A 173 18.43 -19.04 3.74
CA LYS A 173 18.59 -17.73 3.13
C LYS A 173 17.78 -16.66 3.86
N ILE A 174 18.19 -15.40 3.73
CA ILE A 174 17.44 -14.25 4.21
C ILE A 174 16.55 -13.79 3.05
N VAL A 175 15.23 -13.81 3.29
CA VAL A 175 14.22 -13.38 2.32
C VAL A 175 13.57 -12.10 2.83
N GLU A 176 13.29 -11.16 1.95
CA GLU A 176 12.64 -9.90 2.28
C GLU A 176 11.39 -9.68 1.42
N CYS A 177 10.40 -8.99 1.98
CA CYS A 177 9.23 -8.51 1.26
C CYS A 177 8.78 -7.16 1.82
N GLN A 178 7.89 -6.46 1.13
CA GLN A 178 7.28 -5.26 1.67
C GLN A 178 6.28 -5.64 2.78
N VAL A 179 6.27 -4.87 3.85
CA VAL A 179 5.32 -5.04 4.95
C VAL A 179 3.88 -4.88 4.44
N ASP A 180 2.99 -5.73 4.92
CA ASP A 180 1.56 -5.74 4.58
C ASP A 180 1.25 -5.85 3.07
N SER A 181 2.20 -6.44 2.31
CA SER A 181 2.05 -6.75 0.88
C SER A 181 1.34 -8.08 0.64
N SER A 182 0.95 -8.32 -0.62
CA SER A 182 0.46 -9.64 -1.06
C SER A 182 1.56 -10.71 -1.00
N ALA A 183 2.83 -10.34 -1.21
CA ALA A 183 3.95 -11.24 -1.04
C ALA A 183 4.07 -11.73 0.42
N GLU A 184 3.96 -10.82 1.40
CA GLU A 184 3.95 -11.20 2.81
C GLU A 184 2.77 -12.12 3.16
N ALA A 185 1.58 -11.84 2.62
CA ALA A 185 0.40 -12.68 2.79
C ALA A 185 0.62 -14.08 2.16
N ALA A 186 1.10 -14.15 0.92
CA ALA A 186 1.39 -15.41 0.23
C ALA A 186 2.47 -16.25 0.96
N LEU A 187 3.48 -15.61 1.54
CA LEU A 187 4.49 -16.30 2.34
C LEU A 187 3.90 -16.90 3.64
N LYS A 188 2.89 -16.28 4.23
CA LYS A 188 2.17 -16.85 5.39
C LYS A 188 1.38 -18.11 5.05
N GLU A 189 0.92 -18.24 3.79
CA GLU A 189 0.19 -19.42 3.31
C GLU A 189 1.10 -20.62 2.99
N VAL A 190 2.42 -20.44 2.96
CA VAL A 190 3.41 -21.50 2.70
C VAL A 190 4.37 -21.69 3.88
N PRO A 191 3.89 -22.02 5.07
CA PRO A 191 4.70 -22.07 6.29
C PRO A 191 5.82 -23.10 6.22
N ASP A 192 5.67 -24.19 5.46
CA ASP A 192 6.72 -25.21 5.28
C ASP A 192 7.91 -24.64 4.50
N LEU A 193 7.70 -23.75 3.55
CA LEU A 193 8.76 -23.06 2.83
C LEU A 193 9.40 -21.99 3.73
N THR A 194 8.60 -21.12 4.32
CA THR A 194 9.11 -20.00 5.13
C THR A 194 9.88 -20.46 6.36
N ALA A 195 9.51 -21.61 6.95
CA ALA A 195 10.25 -22.22 8.06
C ALA A 195 11.67 -22.69 7.68
N THR A 196 11.96 -22.83 6.39
CA THR A 196 13.33 -23.17 5.92
C THR A 196 14.23 -21.95 5.81
N PHE A 197 13.69 -20.75 5.75
CA PHE A 197 14.46 -19.51 5.65
C PHE A 197 15.33 -19.32 6.91
N LYS A 198 16.46 -18.69 6.74
CA LYS A 198 17.25 -18.23 7.88
C LYS A 198 16.52 -17.11 8.62
N GLU A 199 15.91 -16.20 7.84
CA GLU A 199 15.15 -15.06 8.33
C GLU A 199 14.19 -14.57 7.24
N LEU A 200 13.01 -14.12 7.63
CA LEU A 200 12.09 -13.37 6.79
C LEU A 200 12.03 -11.94 7.31
N LEU A 201 12.47 -10.99 6.50
CA LEU A 201 12.48 -9.56 6.81
C LEU A 201 11.34 -8.85 6.10
N THR A 202 10.93 -7.73 6.66
CA THR A 202 10.00 -6.82 6.00
C THR A 202 10.59 -5.42 5.92
N THR A 203 10.37 -4.74 4.80
CA THR A 203 10.78 -3.37 4.54
C THR A 203 9.57 -2.50 4.19
N ALA A 204 9.74 -1.18 4.22
CA ALA A 204 8.66 -0.24 3.90
C ALA A 204 8.29 -0.24 2.40
N ASP A 205 9.29 -0.42 1.53
CA ASP A 205 9.15 -0.31 0.08
C ASP A 205 10.13 -1.22 -0.68
N TYR A 206 9.83 -1.50 -1.94
CA TYR A 206 10.69 -2.37 -2.77
C TYR A 206 11.96 -1.70 -3.28
N ASN A 207 12.05 -0.38 -3.32
CA ASN A 207 13.32 0.29 -3.62
C ASN A 207 14.37 -0.02 -2.55
N SER A 208 13.97 -0.02 -1.29
CA SER A 208 14.79 -0.43 -0.14
C SER A 208 15.17 -1.91 -0.22
N ALA A 209 14.21 -2.80 -0.52
CA ALA A 209 14.48 -4.24 -0.69
C ALA A 209 15.52 -4.51 -1.78
N PHE A 210 15.42 -3.84 -2.94
CA PHE A 210 16.40 -3.97 -4.01
C PHE A 210 17.79 -3.46 -3.60
N MET A 211 17.86 -2.40 -2.81
CA MET A 211 19.15 -1.92 -2.28
C MET A 211 19.77 -2.94 -1.32
N ASP A 212 18.99 -3.60 -0.50
CA ASP A 212 19.45 -4.64 0.40
C ASP A 212 19.93 -5.89 -0.35
N LEU A 213 19.23 -6.27 -1.43
CA LEU A 213 19.66 -7.33 -2.33
C LEU A 213 20.96 -6.98 -3.06
N GLU A 214 21.10 -5.75 -3.57
CA GLU A 214 22.31 -5.25 -4.23
C GLU A 214 23.53 -5.27 -3.31
N GLN A 215 23.33 -4.98 -2.03
CA GLN A 215 24.39 -4.97 -1.02
C GLN A 215 24.67 -6.36 -0.42
N GLY A 216 23.83 -7.37 -0.74
CA GLY A 216 23.92 -8.70 -0.18
C GLY A 216 23.49 -8.78 1.28
N ALA A 217 22.70 -7.81 1.76
CA ALA A 217 22.08 -7.84 3.08
C ALA A 217 20.97 -8.91 3.14
N VAL A 218 20.28 -9.12 2.03
CA VAL A 218 19.31 -10.20 1.81
C VAL A 218 19.71 -11.06 0.62
N ASP A 219 19.22 -12.29 0.57
CA ASP A 219 19.50 -13.24 -0.52
C ASP A 219 18.41 -13.25 -1.60
N ALA A 220 17.18 -12.89 -1.23
CA ALA A 220 16.03 -12.87 -2.14
C ALA A 220 14.98 -11.86 -1.71
N ILE A 221 14.21 -11.36 -2.68
CA ILE A 221 13.01 -10.52 -2.46
C ILE A 221 11.79 -11.30 -2.96
N ALA A 222 10.72 -11.39 -2.16
CA ALA A 222 9.41 -11.85 -2.60
C ALA A 222 8.56 -10.65 -3.02
N MET A 223 8.03 -10.65 -4.25
CA MET A 223 7.34 -9.49 -4.81
C MET A 223 6.54 -9.83 -6.07
N ASP A 224 5.82 -8.85 -6.57
CA ASP A 224 5.04 -8.87 -7.81
C ASP A 224 5.93 -9.01 -9.04
N VAL A 225 5.60 -9.94 -9.93
CA VAL A 225 6.39 -10.22 -11.14
C VAL A 225 6.48 -9.01 -12.06
N ILE A 226 5.41 -8.24 -12.18
CA ILE A 226 5.35 -7.05 -13.03
C ILE A 226 6.31 -5.97 -12.52
N VAL A 227 6.30 -5.73 -11.21
CA VAL A 227 7.21 -4.77 -10.56
C VAL A 227 8.64 -5.27 -10.60
N ALA A 228 8.87 -6.55 -10.35
CA ALA A 228 10.18 -7.19 -10.44
C ALA A 228 10.81 -6.99 -11.84
N GLY A 229 10.05 -7.30 -12.89
CA GLY A 229 10.52 -7.16 -14.28
C GLY A 229 10.91 -5.72 -14.62
N TYR A 230 10.07 -4.75 -14.23
CA TYR A 230 10.35 -3.34 -14.45
C TYR A 230 11.59 -2.88 -13.68
N GLN A 231 11.68 -3.19 -12.39
CA GLN A 231 12.80 -2.80 -11.52
C GLN A 231 14.14 -3.37 -12.01
N ILE A 232 14.16 -4.64 -12.41
CA ILE A 232 15.37 -5.28 -12.95
C ILE A 232 15.84 -4.58 -14.22
N GLN A 233 14.90 -4.25 -15.11
CA GLN A 233 15.21 -3.55 -16.37
C GLN A 233 15.75 -2.14 -16.11
N GLN A 234 15.12 -1.37 -15.22
CA GLN A 234 15.52 0.02 -14.93
C GLN A 234 16.88 0.10 -14.23
N ARG A 235 17.14 -0.81 -13.28
CA ARG A 235 18.39 -0.83 -12.51
C ARG A 235 19.57 -1.35 -13.35
N ASN A 236 19.31 -2.00 -14.48
CA ASN A 236 20.32 -2.69 -15.29
C ASN A 236 21.22 -3.58 -14.41
N ALA A 237 20.62 -4.23 -13.42
CA ALA A 237 21.29 -5.06 -12.44
C ALA A 237 21.23 -6.54 -12.83
N ASP A 238 22.23 -7.31 -12.38
CA ASP A 238 22.32 -8.74 -12.63
C ASP A 238 21.41 -9.54 -11.65
N PHE A 239 20.10 -9.28 -11.73
CA PHE A 239 19.07 -10.01 -11.01
C PHE A 239 18.29 -10.93 -11.94
N ILE A 240 17.70 -11.97 -11.37
CA ILE A 240 16.79 -12.88 -12.06
C ILE A 240 15.53 -13.11 -11.22
N ILE A 241 14.44 -13.38 -11.91
CA ILE A 241 13.19 -13.87 -11.31
C ILE A 241 13.27 -15.39 -11.35
N LEU A 242 12.97 -16.07 -10.24
CA LEU A 242 12.86 -17.52 -10.21
C LEU A 242 11.65 -17.99 -11.02
N GLU A 243 11.75 -19.13 -11.69
CA GLU A 243 10.66 -19.69 -12.49
C GLU A 243 9.50 -20.19 -11.62
N ASP A 244 9.79 -20.61 -10.37
CA ASP A 244 8.79 -21.05 -9.42
C ASP A 244 8.01 -19.85 -8.90
N SER A 245 6.70 -19.80 -9.17
CA SER A 245 5.81 -18.77 -8.61
C SER A 245 5.39 -19.09 -7.17
N LEU A 246 5.24 -18.05 -6.35
CA LEU A 246 4.74 -18.17 -4.98
C LEU A 246 3.21 -18.25 -4.95
N SER A 247 2.52 -17.37 -5.69
CA SER A 247 1.06 -17.37 -5.85
C SER A 247 0.67 -16.68 -7.15
N ALA A 248 -0.47 -17.09 -7.73
CA ALA A 248 -1.15 -16.34 -8.78
C ALA A 248 -2.24 -15.47 -8.16
N GLU A 249 -2.45 -14.27 -8.70
CA GLU A 249 -3.37 -13.29 -8.14
C GLU A 249 -3.92 -12.34 -9.19
N GLU A 250 -4.88 -11.51 -8.79
CA GLU A 250 -5.51 -10.52 -9.64
C GLU A 250 -5.49 -9.14 -8.98
N TYR A 251 -5.25 -8.10 -9.78
CA TYR A 251 -5.32 -6.71 -9.36
C TYR A 251 -6.69 -6.11 -9.61
N GLY A 252 -7.20 -5.40 -8.60
CA GLY A 252 -8.42 -4.61 -8.67
C GLY A 252 -8.23 -3.23 -8.05
N VAL A 253 -9.23 -2.37 -8.24
CA VAL A 253 -9.33 -1.11 -7.51
C VAL A 253 -10.09 -1.37 -6.23
N GLY A 254 -9.47 -1.09 -5.08
CA GLY A 254 -10.05 -1.30 -3.76
C GLY A 254 -10.69 -0.03 -3.23
N PHE A 255 -11.98 -0.11 -2.88
CA PHE A 255 -12.74 0.96 -2.26
C PHE A 255 -13.11 0.58 -0.83
N LYS A 256 -13.39 1.60 0.00
CA LYS A 256 -13.94 1.35 1.33
C LYS A 256 -15.13 0.40 1.26
N LYS A 257 -15.21 -0.54 2.19
CA LYS A 257 -16.30 -1.52 2.24
C LYS A 257 -17.65 -0.82 2.24
N GLY A 258 -18.51 -1.17 1.27
CA GLY A 258 -19.82 -0.58 1.07
C GLY A 258 -19.88 0.59 0.07
N SER A 259 -18.74 1.13 -0.38
CA SER A 259 -18.68 2.24 -1.36
C SER A 259 -19.02 1.78 -2.79
N THR A 260 -20.21 1.24 -2.99
CA THR A 260 -20.61 0.64 -4.27
C THR A 260 -20.86 1.68 -5.36
N GLN A 261 -21.36 2.87 -5.02
CA GLN A 261 -21.66 3.89 -6.03
C GLN A 261 -20.43 4.38 -6.78
N LEU A 262 -19.34 4.69 -6.05
CA LEU A 262 -18.09 5.13 -6.69
C LEU A 262 -17.47 3.97 -7.46
N ARG A 263 -17.43 2.76 -6.87
CA ARG A 263 -16.96 1.56 -7.52
C ARG A 263 -17.69 1.31 -8.85
N ASP A 264 -19.01 1.39 -8.87
CA ASP A 264 -19.82 1.15 -10.07
C ASP A 264 -19.53 2.17 -11.16
N LYS A 265 -19.33 3.46 -10.80
CA LYS A 265 -18.92 4.51 -11.74
C LYS A 265 -17.53 4.24 -12.33
N VAL A 266 -16.56 3.89 -11.48
CA VAL A 266 -15.18 3.55 -11.92
C VAL A 266 -15.21 2.31 -12.82
N GLN A 267 -15.93 1.25 -12.40
CA GLN A 267 -16.05 0.01 -13.18
C GLN A 267 -16.65 0.27 -14.57
N ALA A 268 -17.78 0.96 -14.65
CA ALA A 268 -18.42 1.28 -15.93
C ALA A 268 -17.48 2.08 -16.83
N THR A 269 -16.70 3.01 -16.26
CA THR A 269 -15.73 3.80 -17.02
C THR A 269 -14.57 2.95 -17.53
N LEU A 270 -14.08 2.00 -16.74
CA LEU A 270 -13.05 1.03 -17.18
C LEU A 270 -13.55 0.15 -18.32
N GLU A 271 -14.82 -0.28 -18.28
CA GLU A 271 -15.48 -1.03 -19.37
C GLU A 271 -15.61 -0.18 -20.65
N GLU A 272 -15.95 1.10 -20.53
CA GLU A 272 -15.95 2.03 -21.66
C GLU A 272 -14.54 2.19 -22.26
N MET A 273 -13.51 2.30 -21.41
CA MET A 273 -12.11 2.38 -21.84
C MET A 273 -11.64 1.10 -22.51
N ALA A 274 -12.13 -0.05 -22.07
CA ALA A 274 -11.86 -1.33 -22.73
C ALA A 274 -12.54 -1.37 -24.13
N ALA A 275 -13.80 -0.94 -24.20
CA ALA A 275 -14.59 -0.98 -25.44
C ALA A 275 -14.06 -0.03 -26.52
N ASP A 276 -13.54 1.15 -26.16
CA ASP A 276 -13.01 2.13 -27.11
C ASP A 276 -11.50 1.98 -27.37
N GLY A 277 -10.83 1.04 -26.69
CA GLY A 277 -9.41 0.74 -26.88
C GLY A 277 -8.44 1.63 -26.09
N THR A 278 -8.94 2.55 -25.24
CA THR A 278 -8.09 3.41 -24.39
C THR A 278 -7.33 2.58 -23.37
N LEU A 279 -8.00 1.61 -22.73
CA LEU A 279 -7.38 0.71 -21.74
C LEU A 279 -6.19 -0.04 -22.36
N LYS A 280 -6.41 -0.63 -23.53
CA LYS A 280 -5.37 -1.28 -24.33
C LYS A 280 -4.21 -0.33 -24.67
N SER A 281 -4.52 0.88 -25.14
CA SER A 281 -3.49 1.86 -25.52
C SER A 281 -2.58 2.26 -24.36
N ILE A 282 -3.16 2.43 -23.16
CA ILE A 282 -2.40 2.73 -21.94
C ILE A 282 -1.55 1.50 -21.55
N SER A 283 -2.11 0.28 -21.63
CA SER A 283 -1.37 -0.96 -21.37
C SER A 283 -0.17 -1.13 -22.31
N GLU A 284 -0.39 -0.97 -23.61
CA GLU A 284 0.68 -1.08 -24.61
C GLU A 284 1.80 -0.03 -24.43
N LYS A 285 1.45 1.17 -23.94
CA LYS A 285 2.43 2.22 -23.61
C LYS A 285 3.37 1.78 -22.49
N TRP A 286 2.87 1.13 -21.45
CA TRP A 286 3.62 0.76 -20.25
C TRP A 286 4.32 -0.59 -20.37
N PHE A 287 3.68 -1.58 -21.02
CA PHE A 287 4.12 -2.96 -21.04
C PHE A 287 4.51 -3.47 -22.44
N GLY A 288 4.23 -2.68 -23.48
CA GLY A 288 4.46 -3.10 -24.88
C GLY A 288 3.39 -4.03 -25.43
N GLU A 289 2.44 -4.45 -24.60
CA GLU A 289 1.32 -5.33 -24.93
C GLU A 289 0.08 -5.03 -24.06
N ASP A 290 -1.06 -5.58 -24.46
CA ASP A 290 -2.30 -5.46 -23.69
C ASP A 290 -2.40 -6.57 -22.63
N VAL A 291 -2.01 -6.23 -21.38
CA VAL A 291 -2.05 -7.12 -20.20
C VAL A 291 -3.35 -7.01 -19.39
N THR A 292 -4.30 -6.16 -19.82
CA THR A 292 -5.54 -5.94 -19.09
C THR A 292 -6.52 -7.10 -19.25
N THR A 293 -7.43 -7.26 -18.29
CA THR A 293 -8.41 -8.37 -18.25
C THR A 293 -9.85 -7.92 -18.46
N ILE A 294 -10.16 -6.63 -18.30
CA ILE A 294 -11.51 -6.09 -18.46
C ILE A 294 -11.98 -6.23 -19.92
N GLY A 295 -13.16 -6.84 -20.09
CA GLY A 295 -13.77 -7.02 -21.41
C GLY A 295 -13.22 -8.20 -22.22
N LYS A 296 -12.42 -9.08 -21.60
CA LYS A 296 -11.87 -10.28 -22.24
C LYS A 296 -12.50 -11.56 -21.75
#